data_a327232c5f050998dd9c6e5742924a2b
#
_entry.id   a327232c5f050998dd9c6e5742924a2b
#
_cell.length_a   1.000
_cell.length_b   1.000
_cell.length_c   1.000
_cell.angle_alpha   90.00
_cell.angle_beta   90.00
_cell.angle_gamma   90.00
#
_symmetry.space_group_name_H-M   'P 1'
#
loop_
_entity.id
_entity.type
_entity.pdbx_description
1 polymer ?
#
loop_
_entity_poly.entity_id
_entity_poly.type
_entity_poly.pdbx_seq_one_letter_code
_entity_poly.pdbx_strand_id
1 'polypeptide(L)'
;MGAEAIEKGLNLLRADTPTNIQAMLNSDNPDLNEAGKIEAKLRRKDAENKEKVRNIVPSIIDKIKGGKALKDISENFNELPKSRKDSIANKSLRLAECDKKIEISSIPAFADSIERLHYLEDEPNLAELFEELLISTIDVSQKEHNHPAYVEVLKQINNQEAKNLKLIFQEHNTQLAIVNINLVVDKNGGY
;
A
#
# COMPACT_ATOMS: atom_id res chain seq x y z
N MET A 1 1.32 0.17 46.83
CA MET A 1 2.45 -0.34 46.02
C MET A 1 2.04 -0.81 44.60
N GLY A 2 0.76 -1.07 44.32
CA GLY A 2 0.36 -1.58 42.99
C GLY A 2 0.24 -0.51 41.88
N ALA A 3 -0.22 0.70 42.17
CA ALA A 3 -0.50 1.74 41.19
C ALA A 3 0.78 2.30 40.54
N GLU A 4 1.83 2.50 41.33
CA GLU A 4 3.13 3.00 40.85
C GLU A 4 3.87 2.04 39.93
N ALA A 5 3.72 0.73 40.17
CA ALA A 5 4.29 -0.30 39.31
C ALA A 5 3.57 -0.41 37.95
N ILE A 6 2.23 -0.22 37.98
CA ILE A 6 1.41 -0.20 36.77
C ILE A 6 1.71 1.05 35.92
N GLU A 7 1.88 2.21 36.55
CA GLU A 7 2.20 3.46 35.86
C GLU A 7 3.61 3.44 35.26
N LYS A 8 4.59 2.88 35.94
CA LYS A 8 5.92 2.61 35.39
C LYS A 8 5.88 1.62 34.22
N GLY A 9 5.09 0.55 34.31
CA GLY A 9 4.87 -0.41 33.24
C GLY A 9 4.23 0.23 32.00
N LEU A 10 3.20 1.08 32.19
CA LEU A 10 2.55 1.82 31.12
C LEU A 10 3.48 2.84 30.43
N ASN A 11 4.36 3.48 31.18
CA ASN A 11 5.33 4.42 30.64
C ASN A 11 6.45 3.69 29.87
N LEU A 12 6.84 2.50 30.28
CA LEU A 12 7.76 1.63 29.53
C LEU A 12 7.13 1.10 28.22
N LEU A 13 5.84 0.83 28.21
CA LEU A 13 5.10 0.41 27.00
C LEU A 13 4.91 1.56 25.98
N ARG A 14 4.93 2.82 26.44
CA ARG A 14 4.79 3.99 25.56
C ARG A 14 6.08 4.42 24.87
N ALA A 15 7.22 3.96 25.32
CA ALA A 15 8.51 4.32 24.72
C ALA A 15 8.94 3.26 23.70
N ASP A 16 8.86 3.61 22.46
CA ASP A 16 9.11 2.79 21.24
C ASP A 16 10.59 2.45 21.03
N THR A 17 11.37 2.13 22.07
CA THR A 17 12.79 1.84 21.90
C THR A 17 13.16 0.40 22.24
N PRO A 18 14.11 -0.23 21.50
CA PRO A 18 14.65 -1.55 21.80
C PRO A 18 15.17 -1.71 23.24
N THR A 19 15.64 -0.59 23.80
CA THR A 19 16.16 -0.49 25.16
C THR A 19 15.12 -0.85 26.23
N ASN A 20 13.84 -0.55 25.97
CA ASN A 20 12.78 -0.80 26.94
C ASN A 20 12.36 -2.26 26.99
N ILE A 21 12.36 -2.96 25.88
CA ILE A 21 12.10 -4.41 25.88
C ILE A 21 13.19 -5.14 26.67
N GLN A 22 14.44 -4.75 26.49
CA GLN A 22 15.55 -5.34 27.22
C GLN A 22 15.45 -5.06 28.73
N ALA A 23 15.01 -3.86 29.13
CA ALA A 23 14.76 -3.53 30.52
C ALA A 23 13.59 -4.35 31.11
N MET A 24 12.54 -4.59 30.34
CA MET A 24 11.43 -5.46 30.77
C MET A 24 11.87 -6.91 30.90
N LEU A 25 12.65 -7.43 29.96
CA LEU A 25 13.18 -8.81 29.99
C LEU A 25 14.11 -9.06 31.17
N ASN A 26 14.86 -8.03 31.60
CA ASN A 26 15.79 -8.10 32.73
C ASN A 26 15.15 -7.69 34.07
N SER A 27 13.85 -7.47 34.10
CA SER A 27 13.14 -7.09 35.33
C SER A 27 12.97 -8.26 36.28
N ASP A 28 13.20 -8.03 37.58
CA ASP A 28 12.92 -9.01 38.65
C ASP A 28 11.40 -9.18 38.88
N ASN A 29 10.57 -8.30 38.30
CA ASN A 29 9.13 -8.43 38.34
C ASN A 29 8.67 -9.44 37.27
N PRO A 30 8.04 -10.57 37.67
CA PRO A 30 7.65 -11.62 36.74
C PRO A 30 6.65 -11.13 35.66
N ASP A 31 5.74 -10.24 36.02
CA ASP A 31 4.74 -9.70 35.06
C ASP A 31 5.38 -8.82 33.98
N LEU A 32 6.38 -8.01 34.37
CA LEU A 32 7.15 -7.20 33.42
C LEU A 32 8.04 -8.06 32.53
N ASN A 33 8.65 -9.10 33.07
CA ASN A 33 9.46 -10.03 32.30
C ASN A 33 8.61 -10.77 31.25
N GLU A 34 7.42 -11.23 31.63
CA GLU A 34 6.50 -11.90 30.71
C GLU A 34 5.97 -10.95 29.63
N ALA A 35 5.59 -9.72 29.99
CA ALA A 35 5.22 -8.69 29.03
C ALA A 35 6.35 -8.37 28.05
N GLY A 36 7.60 -8.31 28.52
CA GLY A 36 8.78 -8.15 27.67
C GLY A 36 8.97 -9.29 26.65
N LYS A 37 8.73 -10.55 27.08
CA LYS A 37 8.78 -11.71 26.18
C LYS A 37 7.70 -11.66 25.10
N ILE A 38 6.48 -11.26 25.46
CA ILE A 38 5.36 -11.12 24.52
C ILE A 38 5.67 -10.01 23.50
N GLU A 39 6.12 -8.86 23.97
CA GLU A 39 6.47 -7.73 23.10
C GLU A 39 7.63 -8.06 22.15
N ALA A 40 8.67 -8.71 22.64
CA ALA A 40 9.79 -9.18 21.81
C ALA A 40 9.32 -10.16 20.73
N LYS A 41 8.41 -11.08 21.08
CA LYS A 41 7.84 -12.05 20.13
C LYS A 41 6.97 -11.38 19.08
N LEU A 42 6.15 -10.39 19.46
CA LEU A 42 5.33 -9.62 18.55
C LEU A 42 6.20 -8.84 17.56
N ARG A 43 7.22 -8.11 18.05
CA ARG A 43 8.13 -7.35 17.17
C ARG A 43 8.91 -8.23 16.22
N ARG A 44 9.34 -9.42 16.68
CA ARG A 44 9.98 -10.40 15.80
C ARG A 44 9.04 -10.86 14.69
N LYS A 45 7.80 -11.18 15.05
CA LYS A 45 6.76 -11.59 14.10
C LYS A 45 6.45 -10.48 13.10
N ASP A 46 6.35 -9.23 13.58
CA ASP A 46 6.15 -8.06 12.72
C ASP A 46 7.32 -7.82 11.76
N ALA A 47 8.56 -8.00 12.23
CA ALA A 47 9.74 -7.89 11.39
C ALA A 47 9.77 -9.01 10.32
N GLU A 48 9.49 -10.25 10.69
CA GLU A 48 9.37 -11.38 9.76
C GLU A 48 8.26 -11.17 8.73
N ASN A 49 7.11 -10.62 9.15
CA ASN A 49 6.02 -10.29 8.25
C ASN A 49 6.41 -9.17 7.29
N LYS A 50 7.02 -8.09 7.79
CA LYS A 50 7.51 -6.99 6.95
C LYS A 50 8.53 -7.48 5.92
N GLU A 51 9.42 -8.39 6.28
CA GLU A 51 10.38 -8.97 5.35
C GLU A 51 9.69 -9.84 4.29
N LYS A 52 8.76 -10.71 4.70
CA LYS A 52 7.95 -11.51 3.75
C LYS A 52 7.22 -10.63 2.76
N VAL A 53 6.62 -9.54 3.24
CA VAL A 53 5.83 -8.61 2.43
C VAL A 53 6.71 -7.81 1.46
N ARG A 54 7.89 -7.37 1.88
CA ARG A 54 8.86 -6.70 0.98
C ARG A 54 9.23 -7.57 -0.20
N ASN A 55 9.23 -8.88 -0.02
CA ASN A 55 9.62 -9.85 -1.03
C ASN A 55 8.44 -10.34 -1.89
N ILE A 56 7.19 -9.96 -1.58
CA ILE A 56 6.01 -10.40 -2.36
C ILE A 56 6.15 -9.97 -3.83
N VAL A 57 6.27 -8.67 -4.08
CA VAL A 57 6.33 -8.16 -5.46
C VAL A 57 7.59 -8.65 -6.19
N PRO A 58 8.81 -8.59 -5.62
CA PRO A 58 9.98 -9.22 -6.23
C PRO A 58 9.78 -10.70 -6.54
N SER A 59 9.21 -11.49 -5.63
CA SER A 59 8.98 -12.92 -5.84
C SER A 59 7.94 -13.21 -6.92
N ILE A 60 7.01 -12.30 -7.14
CA ILE A 60 6.04 -12.37 -8.23
C ILE A 60 6.73 -12.08 -9.56
N ILE A 61 7.54 -11.02 -9.59
CA ILE A 61 8.34 -10.66 -10.76
C ILE A 61 9.22 -11.85 -11.18
N ASP A 62 9.89 -12.50 -10.23
CA ASP A 62 10.74 -13.67 -10.49
C ASP A 62 9.96 -14.88 -11.05
N LYS A 63 8.67 -14.98 -10.75
CA LYS A 63 7.80 -16.06 -11.28
C LYS A 63 7.26 -15.79 -12.67
N ILE A 64 7.33 -14.57 -13.17
CA ILE A 64 6.93 -14.27 -14.55
C ILE A 64 7.91 -14.96 -15.49
N LYS A 65 7.45 -15.97 -16.21
CA LYS A 65 8.26 -16.63 -17.23
C LYS A 65 8.26 -15.77 -18.49
N GLY A 66 9.38 -15.15 -18.81
CA GLY A 66 9.52 -14.53 -20.12
C GLY A 66 10.41 -13.30 -20.23
N GLY A 67 11.40 -13.40 -21.00
CA GLY A 67 12.17 -12.49 -21.83
C GLY A 67 12.46 -11.07 -21.32
N LYS A 68 12.55 -10.16 -22.30
CA LYS A 68 12.95 -8.76 -22.13
C LYS A 68 11.99 -7.98 -21.22
N ALA A 69 10.69 -8.20 -21.36
CA ALA A 69 9.66 -7.51 -20.57
C ALA A 69 9.82 -7.73 -19.04
N LEU A 70 10.29 -8.91 -18.63
CA LEU A 70 10.54 -9.21 -17.22
C LEU A 70 11.70 -8.40 -16.66
N LYS A 71 12.76 -8.26 -17.44
CA LYS A 71 13.94 -7.51 -17.05
C LYS A 71 13.56 -6.04 -16.83
N ASP A 72 12.81 -5.48 -17.76
CA ASP A 72 12.36 -4.08 -17.71
C ASP A 72 11.46 -3.83 -16.48
N ILE A 73 10.52 -4.76 -16.17
CA ILE A 73 9.67 -4.69 -14.96
C ILE A 73 10.50 -4.73 -13.68
N SER A 74 11.48 -5.65 -13.61
CA SER A 74 12.35 -5.80 -12.44
C SER A 74 13.23 -4.58 -12.24
N GLU A 75 13.80 -4.04 -13.30
CA GLU A 75 14.62 -2.83 -13.26
C GLU A 75 13.79 -1.64 -12.80
N ASN A 76 12.64 -1.39 -13.41
CA ASN A 76 11.72 -0.31 -13.03
C ASN A 76 11.27 -0.42 -11.56
N PHE A 77 10.94 -1.63 -11.07
CA PHE A 77 10.59 -1.82 -9.67
C PHE A 77 11.77 -1.53 -8.73
N ASN A 78 12.97 -1.96 -9.09
CA ASN A 78 14.17 -1.74 -8.27
C ASN A 78 14.58 -0.26 -8.21
N GLU A 79 14.26 0.52 -9.22
CA GLU A 79 14.53 1.94 -9.29
C GLU A 79 13.52 2.79 -8.49
N LEU A 80 12.35 2.23 -8.14
CA LEU A 80 11.38 2.96 -7.30
C LEU A 80 12.01 3.44 -5.98
N PRO A 81 11.64 4.63 -5.48
CA PRO A 81 12.07 5.12 -4.18
C PRO A 81 11.71 4.13 -3.06
N LYS A 82 12.55 4.08 -2.03
CA LYS A 82 12.33 3.16 -0.90
C LYS A 82 10.97 3.36 -0.24
N SER A 83 10.55 4.62 -0.07
CA SER A 83 9.23 4.97 0.49
C SER A 83 8.09 4.34 -0.31
N ARG A 84 8.19 4.35 -1.64
CA ARG A 84 7.22 3.76 -2.54
C ARG A 84 7.20 2.23 -2.43
N LYS A 85 8.37 1.60 -2.42
CA LYS A 85 8.49 0.16 -2.19
C LYS A 85 7.91 -0.26 -0.84
N ASP A 86 8.15 0.50 0.22
CA ASP A 86 7.60 0.24 1.55
C ASP A 86 6.06 0.43 1.56
N SER A 87 5.51 1.42 0.83
CA SER A 87 4.05 1.60 0.67
C SER A 87 3.41 0.40 -0.03
N ILE A 88 3.94 -0.01 -1.17
CA ILE A 88 3.48 -1.18 -1.93
C ILE A 88 3.56 -2.44 -1.06
N ALA A 89 4.66 -2.63 -0.32
CA ALA A 89 4.84 -3.73 0.59
C ALA A 89 3.74 -3.75 1.67
N ASN A 90 3.47 -2.62 2.32
CA ASN A 90 2.43 -2.51 3.34
C ASN A 90 1.02 -2.82 2.81
N LYS A 91 0.71 -2.38 1.59
CA LYS A 91 -0.57 -2.71 0.92
C LYS A 91 -0.66 -4.20 0.58
N SER A 92 0.45 -4.82 0.17
CA SER A 92 0.54 -6.26 -0.10
C SER A 92 0.35 -7.14 1.15
N LEU A 93 0.52 -6.56 2.36
CA LEU A 93 0.33 -7.28 3.62
C LEU A 93 -1.08 -7.88 3.72
N ARG A 94 -2.08 -7.14 3.26
CA ARG A 94 -3.48 -7.59 3.23
C ARG A 94 -3.66 -8.89 2.44
N LEU A 95 -2.87 -9.10 1.38
CA LEU A 95 -2.91 -10.32 0.59
C LEU A 95 -2.29 -11.51 1.33
N ALA A 96 -1.18 -11.25 2.03
CA ALA A 96 -0.48 -12.29 2.79
C ALA A 96 -1.29 -12.76 4.01
N GLU A 97 -2.03 -11.85 4.66
CA GLU A 97 -2.86 -12.17 5.84
C GLU A 97 -4.10 -12.99 5.50
N CYS A 98 -4.60 -12.87 4.26
CA CYS A 98 -5.81 -13.57 3.83
C CYS A 98 -5.56 -14.95 3.22
N ASP A 99 -4.32 -15.47 3.25
CA ASP A 99 -3.92 -16.75 2.62
C ASP A 99 -4.33 -16.85 1.13
N LYS A 100 -4.43 -15.66 0.49
CA LYS A 100 -4.89 -15.53 -0.90
C LYS A 100 -3.80 -16.01 -1.85
N LYS A 101 -4.23 -16.71 -2.89
CA LYS A 101 -3.34 -17.05 -3.99
C LYS A 101 -2.91 -15.78 -4.70
N ILE A 102 -1.60 -15.56 -4.75
CA ILE A 102 -0.98 -14.40 -5.41
C ILE A 102 -0.56 -14.81 -6.81
N GLU A 103 -1.17 -14.20 -7.82
CA GLU A 103 -0.90 -14.45 -9.23
C GLU A 103 -1.19 -13.18 -10.03
N ILE A 104 -0.38 -12.88 -11.04
CA ILE A 104 -0.62 -11.70 -11.87
C ILE A 104 -1.80 -11.98 -12.82
N SER A 105 -2.85 -11.18 -12.70
CA SER A 105 -4.03 -11.25 -13.56
C SER A 105 -3.80 -10.61 -14.93
N SER A 106 -2.95 -9.56 -14.98
CA SER A 106 -2.62 -8.82 -16.21
C SER A 106 -1.18 -8.32 -16.16
N ILE A 107 -0.28 -8.96 -16.90
CA ILE A 107 1.13 -8.53 -16.99
C ILE A 107 1.26 -7.11 -17.55
N PRO A 108 0.53 -6.71 -18.63
CA PRO A 108 0.60 -5.35 -19.12
C PRO A 108 0.18 -4.31 -18.08
N ALA A 109 -0.96 -4.49 -17.42
CA ALA A 109 -1.42 -3.55 -16.40
C ALA A 109 -0.47 -3.47 -15.19
N PHE A 110 0.14 -4.59 -14.81
CA PHE A 110 1.15 -4.65 -13.76
C PHE A 110 2.42 -3.86 -14.15
N ALA A 111 2.94 -4.11 -15.36
CA ALA A 111 4.12 -3.42 -15.88
C ALA A 111 3.91 -1.91 -16.00
N ASP A 112 2.80 -1.51 -16.63
CA ASP A 112 2.44 -0.11 -16.83
C ASP A 112 2.25 0.63 -15.49
N SER A 113 1.69 -0.04 -14.48
CA SER A 113 1.54 0.53 -13.15
C SER A 113 2.89 0.79 -12.48
N ILE A 114 3.85 -0.13 -12.58
CA ILE A 114 5.21 0.04 -12.05
C ILE A 114 5.92 1.17 -12.78
N GLU A 115 5.87 1.18 -14.11
CA GLU A 115 6.49 2.22 -14.92
C GLU A 115 5.94 3.60 -14.57
N ARG A 116 4.62 3.73 -14.45
CA ARG A 116 3.99 5.00 -14.13
C ARG A 116 4.35 5.52 -12.74
N LEU A 117 4.45 4.64 -11.74
CA LEU A 117 4.85 4.98 -10.37
C LEU A 117 6.22 5.67 -10.29
N HIS A 118 7.09 5.41 -11.25
CA HIS A 118 8.40 6.04 -11.34
C HIS A 118 8.32 7.56 -11.57
N TYR A 119 7.30 8.02 -12.29
CA TYR A 119 7.12 9.44 -12.66
C TYR A 119 6.17 10.21 -11.72
N LEU A 120 5.64 9.59 -10.67
CA LEU A 120 4.63 10.19 -9.79
C LEU A 120 5.19 10.61 -8.42
N GLU A 121 6.47 11.03 -8.36
CA GLU A 121 7.09 11.43 -7.09
C GLU A 121 6.34 12.58 -6.43
N ASP A 122 5.96 13.59 -7.21
CA ASP A 122 5.26 14.79 -6.75
C ASP A 122 3.73 14.66 -6.77
N GLU A 123 3.19 13.50 -7.15
CA GLU A 123 1.76 13.26 -7.29
C GLU A 123 1.25 12.15 -6.32
N PRO A 124 1.25 12.37 -4.99
CA PRO A 124 1.02 11.31 -4.01
C PRO A 124 -0.37 10.67 -4.10
N ASN A 125 -1.43 11.43 -4.43
CA ASN A 125 -2.77 10.87 -4.52
C ASN A 125 -2.94 9.96 -5.76
N LEU A 126 -2.39 10.38 -6.89
CA LEU A 126 -2.41 9.60 -8.11
C LEU A 126 -1.53 8.35 -7.97
N ALA A 127 -0.36 8.50 -7.36
CA ALA A 127 0.53 7.39 -7.08
C ALA A 127 -0.13 6.32 -6.20
N GLU A 128 -0.89 6.73 -5.19
CA GLU A 128 -1.62 5.79 -4.33
C GLU A 128 -2.65 4.98 -5.11
N LEU A 129 -3.36 5.58 -6.07
CA LEU A 129 -4.29 4.85 -6.94
C LEU A 129 -3.56 3.83 -7.84
N PHE A 130 -2.39 4.18 -8.37
CA PHE A 130 -1.57 3.24 -9.12
C PHE A 130 -1.02 2.10 -8.25
N GLU A 131 -0.66 2.38 -6.98
CA GLU A 131 -0.28 1.33 -6.04
C GLU A 131 -1.44 0.38 -5.74
N GLU A 132 -2.65 0.90 -5.50
CA GLU A 132 -3.84 0.06 -5.29
C GLU A 132 -4.16 -0.77 -6.54
N LEU A 133 -4.05 -0.18 -7.73
CA LEU A 133 -4.22 -0.90 -8.99
C LEU A 133 -3.17 -2.00 -9.14
N LEU A 134 -1.90 -1.71 -8.85
CA LEU A 134 -0.81 -2.69 -8.86
C LEU A 134 -1.13 -3.88 -7.96
N ILE A 135 -1.56 -3.61 -6.72
CA ILE A 135 -1.93 -4.65 -5.75
C ILE A 135 -3.15 -5.45 -6.22
N SER A 136 -4.14 -4.80 -6.82
CA SER A 136 -5.31 -5.50 -7.35
C SER A 136 -4.95 -6.44 -8.51
N THR A 137 -3.95 -6.10 -9.33
CA THR A 137 -3.49 -6.97 -10.42
C THR A 137 -2.85 -8.27 -9.94
N ILE A 138 -2.37 -8.33 -8.70
CA ILE A 138 -1.77 -9.52 -8.10
C ILE A 138 -2.72 -10.27 -7.15
N ASP A 139 -3.88 -9.73 -6.84
CA ASP A 139 -4.93 -10.38 -6.04
C ASP A 139 -5.84 -11.20 -6.95
N VAL A 140 -5.73 -12.52 -6.89
CA VAL A 140 -6.57 -13.43 -7.69
C VAL A 140 -8.05 -13.21 -7.44
N SER A 141 -8.46 -12.81 -6.23
CA SER A 141 -9.86 -12.54 -5.91
C SER A 141 -10.44 -11.34 -6.65
N GLN A 142 -9.59 -10.45 -7.17
CA GLN A 142 -9.96 -9.26 -7.94
C GLN A 142 -9.87 -9.46 -9.45
N LYS A 143 -9.51 -10.66 -9.91
CA LYS A 143 -9.24 -10.94 -11.34
C LYS A 143 -10.37 -10.53 -12.28
N GLU A 144 -11.63 -10.75 -11.88
CA GLU A 144 -12.80 -10.39 -12.68
C GLU A 144 -13.05 -8.87 -12.72
N HIS A 145 -12.52 -8.13 -11.74
CA HIS A 145 -12.67 -6.69 -11.63
C HIS A 145 -11.47 -5.92 -12.21
N ASN A 146 -10.37 -6.60 -12.52
CA ASN A 146 -9.15 -5.98 -13.04
C ASN A 146 -9.22 -5.80 -14.56
N HIS A 147 -9.74 -4.66 -14.99
CA HIS A 147 -9.75 -4.33 -16.41
C HIS A 147 -8.49 -3.53 -16.80
N PRO A 148 -7.78 -3.91 -17.88
CA PRO A 148 -6.58 -3.17 -18.33
C PRO A 148 -6.83 -1.68 -18.59
N ALA A 149 -8.06 -1.31 -18.97
CA ALA A 149 -8.43 0.10 -19.19
C ALA A 149 -8.30 0.98 -17.94
N TYR A 150 -8.25 0.43 -16.73
CA TYR A 150 -8.07 1.24 -15.52
C TYR A 150 -6.74 1.98 -15.52
N VAL A 151 -5.69 1.37 -16.02
CA VAL A 151 -4.38 2.04 -16.19
C VAL A 151 -4.54 3.25 -17.10
N GLU A 152 -5.25 3.09 -18.22
CA GLU A 152 -5.45 4.17 -19.20
C GLU A 152 -6.32 5.31 -18.62
N VAL A 153 -7.32 4.99 -17.82
CA VAL A 153 -8.12 6.01 -17.11
C VAL A 153 -7.24 6.77 -16.10
N LEU A 154 -6.45 6.07 -15.30
CA LEU A 154 -5.56 6.71 -14.33
C LEU A 154 -4.47 7.56 -14.98
N LYS A 155 -4.02 7.22 -16.20
CA LYS A 155 -3.08 8.04 -16.95
C LYS A 155 -3.66 9.38 -17.42
N GLN A 156 -4.99 9.50 -17.49
CA GLN A 156 -5.69 10.70 -17.98
C GLN A 156 -6.06 11.68 -16.87
N ILE A 157 -5.97 11.29 -15.62
CA ILE A 157 -6.31 12.16 -14.48
C ILE A 157 -5.05 12.72 -13.81
N ASN A 158 -5.20 13.89 -13.22
CA ASN A 158 -4.14 14.55 -12.45
C ASN A 158 -4.27 14.24 -10.94
N ASN A 159 -3.28 14.68 -10.15
CA ASN A 159 -3.23 14.44 -8.71
C ASN A 159 -4.43 15.02 -7.94
N GLN A 160 -4.99 16.17 -8.37
CA GLN A 160 -6.16 16.78 -7.73
C GLN A 160 -7.44 15.98 -8.05
N GLU A 161 -7.57 15.51 -9.26
CA GLU A 161 -8.69 14.64 -9.68
C GLU A 161 -8.62 13.29 -8.98
N ALA A 162 -7.43 12.72 -8.82
CA ALA A 162 -7.20 11.52 -8.02
C ALA A 162 -7.61 11.71 -6.56
N LYS A 163 -7.28 12.86 -5.95
CA LYS A 163 -7.73 13.22 -4.61
C LYS A 163 -9.25 13.30 -4.51
N ASN A 164 -9.89 13.94 -5.48
CA ASN A 164 -11.35 14.08 -5.51
C ASN A 164 -12.04 12.72 -5.67
N LEU A 165 -11.52 11.84 -6.53
CA LEU A 165 -12.01 10.47 -6.68
C LEU A 165 -11.95 9.70 -5.35
N LYS A 166 -10.83 9.79 -4.63
CA LYS A 166 -10.70 9.14 -3.32
C LYS A 166 -11.75 9.63 -2.32
N LEU A 167 -11.99 10.95 -2.26
CA LEU A 167 -13.02 11.51 -1.38
C LEU A 167 -14.41 10.99 -1.75
N ILE A 168 -14.75 10.95 -3.03
CA ILE A 168 -16.03 10.44 -3.53
C ILE A 168 -16.25 8.99 -3.10
N PHE A 169 -15.24 8.12 -3.24
CA PHE A 169 -15.38 6.70 -2.91
C PHE A 169 -15.25 6.39 -1.42
N GLN A 170 -14.68 7.28 -0.62
CA GLN A 170 -14.58 7.11 0.84
C GLN A 170 -15.89 7.42 1.57
N GLU A 171 -16.71 8.30 1.02
CA GLU A 171 -18.00 8.66 1.60
C GLU A 171 -19.10 7.71 1.12
N HIS A 172 -19.41 6.68 1.89
CA HIS A 172 -20.39 5.64 1.55
C HIS A 172 -21.83 6.11 1.29
N ASN A 173 -22.15 7.39 1.54
CA ASN A 173 -23.47 7.99 1.39
C ASN A 173 -23.48 9.24 0.49
N THR A 174 -22.48 9.47 -0.33
CA THR A 174 -22.40 10.66 -1.14
C THR A 174 -23.33 10.54 -2.36
N GLN A 175 -24.36 11.36 -2.40
CA GLN A 175 -25.15 11.60 -3.61
C GLN A 175 -24.34 12.55 -4.50
N LEU A 176 -23.83 12.06 -5.62
CA LEU A 176 -23.15 12.88 -6.61
C LEU A 176 -24.19 13.60 -7.48
N ALA A 177 -24.21 14.93 -7.40
CA ALA A 177 -24.95 15.73 -8.35
C ALA A 177 -24.21 15.76 -9.69
N ILE A 178 -24.75 15.09 -10.70
CA ILE A 178 -24.21 15.17 -12.07
C ILE A 178 -24.85 16.37 -12.74
N VAL A 179 -24.05 17.38 -13.04
CA VAL A 179 -24.49 18.57 -13.79
C VAL A 179 -24.06 18.40 -15.25
N ASN A 180 -25.04 18.29 -16.14
CA ASN A 180 -24.80 18.37 -17.58
C ASN A 180 -24.69 19.86 -17.99
N ILE A 181 -23.49 20.28 -18.33
CA ILE A 181 -23.27 21.65 -18.90
C ILE A 181 -23.44 21.54 -20.39
N ASN A 182 -24.60 22.00 -20.91
CA ASN A 182 -24.80 22.15 -22.33
C ASN A 182 -24.28 23.55 -22.76
N LEU A 183 -23.20 23.59 -23.51
CA LEU A 183 -22.75 24.79 -24.19
C LEU A 183 -23.71 25.07 -25.34
N VAL A 184 -24.62 26.03 -25.15
CA VAL A 184 -25.42 26.55 -26.23
C VAL A 184 -24.56 27.56 -26.98
N VAL A 185 -24.01 27.15 -28.12
CA VAL A 185 -23.33 28.07 -29.04
C VAL A 185 -24.42 28.81 -29.80
N ASP A 186 -24.60 30.06 -29.45
CA ASP A 186 -25.52 30.94 -30.19
C ASP A 186 -24.98 31.10 -31.63
N LYS A 187 -25.78 30.63 -32.61
CA LYS A 187 -25.39 30.66 -34.03
C LYS A 187 -25.32 32.07 -34.61
N ASN A 188 -25.70 33.08 -33.85
CA ASN A 188 -25.75 34.47 -34.28
C ASN A 188 -24.50 35.28 -33.96
N GLY A 189 -23.34 34.65 -33.81
CA GLY A 189 -22.02 35.29 -33.89
C GLY A 189 -21.93 36.76 -33.53
N GLY A 190 -22.50 37.13 -32.39
CA GLY A 190 -22.35 38.49 -31.87
C GLY A 190 -21.06 38.55 -31.02
N TYR A 191 -20.16 39.44 -31.41
CA TYR A 191 -18.98 39.85 -30.69
C TYR A 191 -19.32 40.46 -29.33
#